data_f06659db3ca284558c74180bcc0ff356
#
_entry.id   f06659db3ca284558c74180bcc0ff356
#
_cell.length_a   1.000
_cell.length_b   1.000
_cell.length_c   1.000
_cell.angle_alpha   90.00
_cell.angle_beta   90.00
_cell.angle_gamma   90.00
#
_symmetry.space_group_name_H-M   'P 1'
#
loop_
_entity.id
_entity.type
_entity.pdbx_description
1 polymer ?
#
loop_
_entity_poly.entity_id
_entity_poly.type
_entity_poly.pdbx_seq_one_letter_code
_entity_poly.pdbx_strand_id
1 'polypeptide(L)'
;HGDWDWDREFWPDPAGMVRELDSMGIKLMVSIWGAVNPNSRHAAALEEHGLLVRTERGHPALIRLQDTWQGGRLLHNYYDATSPEARRFIWQQVREHYYKIGVKAYWLDACEPEIYPLHFDNLRFYAGPGQEVANIYPLLHERGFYEGLRAEGEQEVITLCRSAWAGSQRYGAAVWSGDIPSTFESLQAQVRAGLSIGLSGIPWWTTDIGGFFDGDVRTAYFRELIVRWFQYGVYCPLFRLHGIRLPMAEGRGRSGGDNEVWSFGEEAYAIIKDILFLRERLRPYIMEQMRLASIRGTPPMRPLFFDFRDDPGALPVEDEFLFGPDILVAPVLEYGARGRDVYLPGGTQWTDAYTGQRFKGGQWVHAEAPLERIPVYLREGSKLSLWQR
;
A
#
# COMPACT_ATOMS: atom_id res chain seq x y z
N HIS A 1 1.33 1.29 21.96
CA HIS A 1 1.75 0.05 21.27
C HIS A 1 1.81 -1.15 22.22
N GLY A 2 1.46 -2.34 21.72
CA GLY A 2 1.55 -3.60 22.49
C GLY A 2 0.29 -4.00 23.26
N ASP A 3 -0.71 -3.16 23.40
CA ASP A 3 -1.97 -3.54 24.07
C ASP A 3 -2.96 -4.24 23.14
N TRP A 4 -2.91 -3.94 21.84
CA TRP A 4 -3.79 -4.49 20.80
C TRP A 4 -5.26 -4.55 21.24
N ASP A 5 -5.73 -3.41 21.76
CA ASP A 5 -7.09 -3.24 22.29
C ASP A 5 -7.57 -1.81 21.99
N TRP A 6 -8.83 -1.58 22.18
CA TRP A 6 -9.49 -0.30 22.02
C TRP A 6 -9.27 0.61 23.24
N ASP A 7 -8.87 1.85 22.97
CA ASP A 7 -8.95 2.89 23.96
C ASP A 7 -10.41 3.33 24.11
N ARG A 8 -11.01 3.01 25.24
CA ARG A 8 -12.43 3.27 25.50
C ARG A 8 -12.79 4.74 25.70
N GLU A 9 -11.80 5.60 25.91
CA GLU A 9 -12.01 7.06 25.93
C GLU A 9 -12.33 7.57 24.53
N PHE A 10 -11.63 7.06 23.48
CA PHE A 10 -11.85 7.45 22.09
C PHE A 10 -12.89 6.59 21.38
N TRP A 11 -12.95 5.31 21.74
CA TRP A 11 -13.80 4.31 21.11
C TRP A 11 -14.71 3.65 22.15
N PRO A 12 -15.74 4.38 22.67
CA PRO A 12 -16.56 3.88 23.78
C PRO A 12 -17.38 2.64 23.40
N ASP A 13 -17.86 2.53 22.18
CA ASP A 13 -18.58 1.37 21.63
C ASP A 13 -18.01 0.95 20.27
N PRO A 14 -16.84 0.29 20.23
CA PRO A 14 -16.25 -0.13 18.97
C PRO A 14 -17.09 -1.20 18.24
N ALA A 15 -17.81 -2.05 18.96
CA ALA A 15 -18.67 -3.04 18.33
C ALA A 15 -19.88 -2.39 17.64
N GLY A 16 -20.48 -1.34 18.24
CA GLY A 16 -21.52 -0.53 17.61
C GLY A 16 -21.01 0.17 16.36
N MET A 17 -19.85 0.81 16.44
CA MET A 17 -19.20 1.47 15.30
C MET A 17 -18.95 0.49 14.14
N VAL A 18 -18.39 -0.70 14.40
CA VAL A 18 -18.13 -1.72 13.35
C VAL A 18 -19.43 -2.15 12.68
N ARG A 19 -20.50 -2.40 13.46
CA ARG A 19 -21.82 -2.76 12.91
C ARG A 19 -22.41 -1.64 12.04
N GLU A 20 -22.30 -0.40 12.48
CA GLU A 20 -22.81 0.76 11.73
C GLU A 20 -22.08 0.92 10.39
N LEU A 21 -20.75 0.88 10.41
CA LEU A 21 -19.94 0.91 9.18
C LEU A 21 -20.28 -0.23 8.23
N ASP A 22 -20.43 -1.46 8.76
CA ASP A 22 -20.78 -2.63 7.95
C ASP A 22 -22.16 -2.47 7.30
N SER A 23 -23.13 -1.86 7.99
CA SER A 23 -24.46 -1.55 7.44
C SER A 23 -24.43 -0.57 6.27
N MET A 24 -23.39 0.26 6.20
CA MET A 24 -23.12 1.20 5.09
C MET A 24 -22.28 0.55 3.97
N GLY A 25 -21.89 -0.72 4.11
CA GLY A 25 -20.98 -1.41 3.17
C GLY A 25 -19.51 -1.03 3.34
N ILE A 26 -19.14 -0.41 4.47
CA ILE A 26 -17.78 0.03 4.79
C ILE A 26 -17.14 -1.02 5.70
N LYS A 27 -15.96 -1.51 5.34
CA LYS A 27 -15.16 -2.42 6.17
C LYS A 27 -14.08 -1.65 6.90
N LEU A 28 -14.00 -1.85 8.21
CA LEU A 28 -12.97 -1.25 9.04
C LEU A 28 -11.68 -2.04 8.94
N MET A 29 -10.57 -1.34 8.73
CA MET A 29 -9.21 -1.88 8.81
C MET A 29 -8.52 -1.28 10.04
N VAL A 30 -7.92 -2.13 10.88
CA VAL A 30 -7.19 -1.71 12.08
C VAL A 30 -5.70 -1.83 11.86
N SER A 31 -4.96 -0.77 12.20
CA SER A 31 -3.49 -0.76 12.16
C SER A 31 -2.93 -1.53 13.36
N ILE A 32 -2.06 -2.49 13.06
CA ILE A 32 -1.36 -3.33 14.04
C ILE A 32 0.14 -3.14 13.86
N TRP A 33 0.79 -2.68 14.92
CA TRP A 33 2.24 -2.58 14.99
C TRP A 33 2.81 -3.74 15.80
N GLY A 34 3.97 -4.22 15.40
CA GLY A 34 4.74 -5.23 16.16
C GLY A 34 5.45 -4.66 17.38
N ALA A 35 5.48 -3.35 17.54
CA ALA A 35 6.13 -2.67 18.67
C ALA A 35 5.38 -2.89 19.98
N VAL A 36 6.14 -3.06 21.07
CA VAL A 36 5.64 -3.30 22.43
C VAL A 36 6.18 -2.19 23.35
N ASN A 37 5.28 -1.35 23.85
CA ASN A 37 5.58 -0.36 24.86
C ASN A 37 5.87 -1.06 26.20
N PRO A 38 6.92 -0.68 26.96
CA PRO A 38 7.22 -1.28 28.26
C PRO A 38 6.09 -1.17 29.28
N ASN A 39 5.19 -0.19 29.12
CA ASN A 39 4.02 -0.03 29.98
C ASN A 39 2.77 -0.75 29.44
N SER A 40 2.90 -1.47 28.33
CA SER A 40 1.81 -2.31 27.80
C SER A 40 1.47 -3.42 28.80
N ARG A 41 0.17 -3.73 28.91
CA ARG A 41 -0.33 -4.82 29.75
C ARG A 41 0.29 -6.17 29.42
N HIS A 42 0.85 -6.34 28.22
CA HIS A 42 1.43 -7.58 27.73
C HIS A 42 2.96 -7.61 27.78
N ALA A 43 3.62 -6.50 28.08
CA ALA A 43 5.08 -6.41 28.03
C ALA A 43 5.77 -7.42 28.96
N ALA A 44 5.33 -7.50 30.21
CA ALA A 44 5.92 -8.45 31.19
C ALA A 44 5.74 -9.90 30.76
N ALA A 45 4.57 -10.31 30.28
CA ALA A 45 4.31 -11.66 29.82
C ALA A 45 5.14 -12.01 28.57
N LEU A 46 5.23 -11.09 27.62
CA LEU A 46 6.04 -11.28 26.41
C LEU A 46 7.54 -11.44 26.74
N GLU A 47 8.04 -10.68 27.72
CA GLU A 47 9.42 -10.78 28.16
C GLU A 47 9.68 -12.08 28.91
N GLU A 48 8.83 -12.46 29.87
CA GLU A 48 8.93 -13.70 30.66
C GLU A 48 8.93 -14.95 29.78
N HIS A 49 8.09 -14.98 28.77
CA HIS A 49 8.01 -16.10 27.81
C HIS A 49 9.04 -16.03 26.68
N GLY A 50 9.91 -15.00 26.65
CA GLY A 50 10.96 -14.86 25.64
C GLY A 50 10.43 -14.60 24.22
N LEU A 51 9.30 -13.90 24.10
CA LEU A 51 8.59 -13.65 22.85
C LEU A 51 8.98 -12.30 22.18
N LEU A 52 9.96 -11.60 22.72
CA LEU A 52 10.49 -10.33 22.22
C LEU A 52 11.83 -10.53 21.51
N VAL A 53 12.09 -9.67 20.52
CA VAL A 53 13.40 -9.62 19.84
C VAL A 53 14.48 -9.26 20.85
N ARG A 54 15.65 -9.90 20.76
CA ARG A 54 16.77 -9.72 21.67
C ARG A 54 18.04 -9.33 20.94
N THR A 55 18.99 -8.84 21.68
CA THR A 55 20.37 -8.73 21.23
C THR A 55 21.03 -10.12 21.22
N GLU A 56 22.15 -10.27 20.52
CA GLU A 56 22.94 -11.52 20.52
C GLU A 56 23.37 -11.96 21.93
N ARG A 57 23.47 -11.04 22.89
CA ARG A 57 23.78 -11.32 24.29
C ARG A 57 22.56 -11.62 25.17
N GLY A 58 21.35 -11.68 24.55
CA GLY A 58 20.10 -12.02 25.24
C GLY A 58 19.40 -10.87 25.95
N HIS A 59 19.92 -9.63 25.85
CA HIS A 59 19.24 -8.44 26.37
C HIS A 59 18.08 -8.00 25.45
N PRO A 60 17.06 -7.28 25.96
CA PRO A 60 16.03 -6.69 25.13
C PRO A 60 16.62 -5.80 24.01
N ALA A 61 16.15 -5.96 22.78
CA ALA A 61 16.53 -5.11 21.64
C ALA A 61 15.67 -3.86 21.65
N LEU A 62 16.04 -2.86 22.43
CA LEU A 62 15.24 -1.66 22.66
C LEU A 62 15.47 -0.62 21.58
N ILE A 63 14.37 -0.02 21.12
CA ILE A 63 14.33 1.09 20.18
C ILE A 63 13.67 2.31 20.83
N ARG A 64 14.01 3.49 20.35
CA ARG A 64 13.33 4.72 20.76
C ARG A 64 12.19 5.02 19.79
N LEU A 65 10.98 4.77 20.21
CA LEU A 65 9.77 5.07 19.46
C LEU A 65 8.95 6.16 20.17
N GLN A 66 8.30 7.03 19.42
CA GLN A 66 7.40 8.02 19.98
C GLN A 66 6.02 7.39 20.16
N ASP A 67 5.58 7.25 21.40
CA ASP A 67 4.21 6.92 21.72
C ASP A 67 3.54 8.17 22.26
N THR A 68 2.72 8.80 21.43
CA THR A 68 2.08 10.09 21.74
C THR A 68 1.05 9.98 22.84
N TRP A 69 0.48 8.80 23.03
CA TRP A 69 -0.54 8.55 24.05
C TRP A 69 0.04 8.53 25.46
N GLN A 70 1.22 7.94 25.62
CA GLN A 70 1.87 7.83 26.91
C GLN A 70 2.89 8.95 27.21
N GLY A 71 2.82 10.04 26.48
CA GLY A 71 3.50 11.30 26.85
C GLY A 71 4.98 11.37 26.55
N GLY A 72 5.51 10.65 25.57
CA GLY A 72 6.89 10.85 25.20
C GLY A 72 7.57 9.75 24.38
N ARG A 73 8.88 9.88 24.23
CA ARG A 73 9.73 8.87 23.60
C ARG A 73 10.10 7.81 24.62
N LEU A 74 9.52 6.62 24.48
CA LEU A 74 9.83 5.47 25.31
C LEU A 74 10.70 4.47 24.55
N LEU A 75 11.39 3.63 25.29
CA LEU A 75 12.15 2.51 24.74
C LEU A 75 11.19 1.35 24.55
N HIS A 76 10.85 1.06 23.31
CA HIS A 76 10.01 -0.08 22.92
C HIS A 76 10.86 -1.28 22.56
N ASN A 77 10.24 -2.45 22.54
CA ASN A 77 10.77 -3.63 21.88
C ASN A 77 9.82 -4.05 20.76
N TYR A 78 10.20 -5.05 19.99
CA TYR A 78 9.31 -5.72 19.05
C TYR A 78 9.03 -7.14 19.51
N TYR A 79 7.79 -7.61 19.34
CA TYR A 79 7.57 -9.05 19.49
C TYR A 79 8.32 -9.79 18.39
N ASP A 80 8.74 -11.01 18.67
CA ASP A 80 9.50 -11.80 17.69
C ASP A 80 8.56 -12.58 16.77
N ALA A 81 8.25 -12.03 15.61
CA ALA A 81 7.38 -12.68 14.61
C ALA A 81 7.96 -13.99 14.08
N THR A 82 9.27 -14.26 14.27
CA THR A 82 9.86 -15.52 13.87
C THR A 82 9.49 -16.67 14.81
N SER A 83 9.06 -16.35 16.06
CA SER A 83 8.54 -17.32 17.02
C SER A 83 7.08 -17.70 16.69
N PRO A 84 6.75 -18.98 16.49
CA PRO A 84 5.36 -19.42 16.34
C PRO A 84 4.49 -19.11 17.57
N GLU A 85 5.07 -19.13 18.76
CA GLU A 85 4.38 -18.82 20.01
C GLU A 85 4.04 -17.35 20.10
N ALA A 86 4.98 -16.46 19.75
CA ALA A 86 4.76 -15.03 19.72
C ALA A 86 3.66 -14.65 18.70
N ARG A 87 3.65 -15.26 17.52
CA ARG A 87 2.56 -15.04 16.54
C ARG A 87 1.19 -15.46 17.08
N ARG A 88 1.10 -16.63 17.74
CA ARG A 88 -0.15 -17.07 18.37
C ARG A 88 -0.60 -16.13 19.49
N PHE A 89 0.34 -15.64 20.29
CA PHE A 89 0.03 -14.68 21.36
C PHE A 89 -0.61 -13.40 20.80
N ILE A 90 0.04 -12.80 19.80
CA ILE A 90 -0.51 -11.56 19.16
C ILE A 90 -1.87 -11.83 18.53
N TRP A 91 -2.00 -12.93 17.78
CA TRP A 91 -3.29 -13.27 17.16
C TRP A 91 -4.39 -13.45 18.20
N GLN A 92 -4.11 -14.03 19.36
CA GLN A 92 -5.07 -14.13 20.45
C GLN A 92 -5.61 -12.76 20.89
N GLN A 93 -4.74 -11.75 21.05
CA GLN A 93 -5.16 -10.40 21.43
C GLN A 93 -6.02 -9.76 20.31
N VAL A 94 -5.55 -9.85 19.07
CA VAL A 94 -6.27 -9.35 17.89
C VAL A 94 -7.62 -10.03 17.73
N ARG A 95 -7.68 -11.32 17.93
CA ARG A 95 -8.92 -12.10 17.90
C ARG A 95 -9.94 -11.63 18.93
N GLU A 96 -9.52 -11.47 20.18
CA GLU A 96 -10.40 -11.08 21.28
C GLU A 96 -10.95 -9.65 21.13
N HIS A 97 -10.08 -8.71 20.76
CA HIS A 97 -10.43 -7.30 20.81
C HIS A 97 -10.94 -6.74 19.46
N TYR A 98 -10.56 -7.33 18.34
CA TYR A 98 -10.92 -6.85 17.01
C TYR A 98 -11.76 -7.84 16.21
N TYR A 99 -11.28 -9.08 16.04
CA TYR A 99 -11.96 -10.05 15.17
C TYR A 99 -13.37 -10.39 15.65
N LYS A 100 -13.54 -10.65 16.95
CA LYS A 100 -14.84 -11.02 17.53
C LYS A 100 -15.92 -9.94 17.40
N ILE A 101 -15.54 -8.68 17.23
CA ILE A 101 -16.50 -7.59 17.01
C ILE A 101 -16.71 -7.27 15.52
N GLY A 102 -16.10 -8.04 14.61
CA GLY A 102 -16.33 -7.95 13.17
C GLY A 102 -15.20 -7.33 12.34
N VAL A 103 -14.07 -6.93 12.94
CA VAL A 103 -12.92 -6.44 12.20
C VAL A 103 -12.17 -7.61 11.57
N LYS A 104 -12.09 -7.64 10.23
CA LYS A 104 -11.46 -8.73 9.46
C LYS A 104 -10.31 -8.25 8.56
N ALA A 105 -10.04 -6.95 8.52
CA ALA A 105 -8.96 -6.36 7.75
C ALA A 105 -7.93 -5.74 8.68
N TYR A 106 -6.65 -6.00 8.42
CA TYR A 106 -5.55 -5.52 9.24
C TYR A 106 -4.48 -4.83 8.40
N TRP A 107 -3.98 -3.73 8.94
CA TRP A 107 -2.88 -2.97 8.40
C TRP A 107 -1.64 -3.24 9.26
N LEU A 108 -0.72 -4.04 8.72
CA LEU A 108 0.50 -4.49 9.38
C LEU A 108 1.61 -3.47 9.13
N ASP A 109 1.61 -2.41 9.91
CA ASP A 109 2.55 -1.31 9.80
C ASP A 109 3.81 -1.54 10.64
N ALA A 110 4.91 -0.87 10.29
CA ALA A 110 6.21 -0.96 10.96
C ALA A 110 6.70 -2.41 11.16
N CYS A 111 6.43 -3.29 10.20
CA CYS A 111 6.67 -4.73 10.30
C CYS A 111 7.96 -5.21 9.62
N GLU A 112 8.97 -4.35 9.46
CA GLU A 112 10.30 -4.70 8.92
C GLU A 112 11.12 -5.66 9.81
N PRO A 113 11.22 -5.56 11.19
CA PRO A 113 10.74 -4.56 12.14
C PRO A 113 11.53 -3.26 12.10
N GLU A 114 10.90 -2.16 12.53
CA GLU A 114 11.51 -0.82 12.55
C GLU A 114 12.43 -0.63 13.77
N ILE A 115 13.53 -1.36 13.80
CA ILE A 115 14.51 -1.34 14.87
C ILE A 115 15.70 -0.47 14.45
N TYR A 116 15.85 0.70 15.07
CA TYR A 116 16.96 1.62 14.81
C TYR A 116 17.85 1.82 16.04
N PRO A 117 19.20 1.86 15.90
CA PRO A 117 19.95 1.63 14.67
C PRO A 117 19.90 0.17 14.20
N LEU A 118 19.94 -0.03 12.88
CA LEU A 118 19.89 -1.36 12.24
C LEU A 118 21.24 -2.09 12.41
N HIS A 119 21.51 -2.55 13.61
CA HIS A 119 22.66 -3.40 13.91
C HIS A 119 22.24 -4.87 13.86
N PHE A 120 21.99 -5.38 12.66
CA PHE A 120 21.56 -6.76 12.46
C PHE A 120 22.52 -7.79 13.04
N ASP A 121 23.80 -7.48 13.13
CA ASP A 121 24.84 -8.27 13.79
C ASP A 121 24.67 -8.37 15.31
N ASN A 122 23.88 -7.49 15.91
CA ASN A 122 23.54 -7.51 17.33
C ASN A 122 22.10 -7.96 17.61
N LEU A 123 21.33 -8.36 16.59
CA LEU A 123 19.96 -8.83 16.80
C LEU A 123 19.88 -10.35 16.80
N ARG A 124 19.08 -10.87 17.71
CA ARG A 124 18.76 -12.28 17.85
C ARG A 124 17.26 -12.49 17.83
N PHE A 125 16.83 -13.29 16.86
CA PHE A 125 15.46 -13.78 16.72
C PHE A 125 15.38 -15.25 17.14
N TYR A 126 14.18 -15.73 17.37
CA TYR A 126 13.92 -17.15 17.60
C TYR A 126 14.46 -18.02 16.45
N ALA A 127 14.28 -17.60 15.21
CA ALA A 127 14.75 -18.33 14.04
C ALA A 127 16.27 -18.29 13.85
N GLY A 128 16.99 -17.34 14.46
CA GLY A 128 18.44 -17.23 14.28
C GLY A 128 18.99 -15.82 14.50
N PRO A 129 20.28 -15.60 14.15
CA PRO A 129 20.92 -14.29 14.21
C PRO A 129 20.31 -13.31 13.20
N GLY A 130 20.28 -12.02 13.56
CA GLY A 130 19.63 -10.99 12.74
C GLY A 130 20.17 -10.88 11.33
N GLN A 131 21.47 -11.04 11.14
CA GLN A 131 22.10 -11.01 9.81
C GLN A 131 21.54 -12.06 8.84
N GLU A 132 21.09 -13.20 9.37
CA GLU A 132 20.56 -14.29 8.54
C GLU A 132 19.05 -14.22 8.36
N VAL A 133 18.31 -13.74 9.38
CA VAL A 133 16.87 -13.95 9.43
C VAL A 133 16.02 -12.68 9.55
N ALA A 134 16.59 -11.50 9.76
CA ALA A 134 15.80 -10.29 9.98
C ALA A 134 14.82 -9.99 8.81
N ASN A 135 15.24 -10.18 7.59
CA ASN A 135 14.43 -9.90 6.41
C ASN A 135 13.19 -10.80 6.23
N ILE A 136 13.12 -11.95 6.91
CA ILE A 136 11.92 -12.81 6.87
C ILE A 136 10.86 -12.39 7.91
N TYR A 137 11.15 -11.41 8.76
CA TYR A 137 10.22 -10.95 9.79
C TYR A 137 8.85 -10.56 9.21
N PRO A 138 8.73 -9.69 8.17
CA PRO A 138 7.44 -9.31 7.61
C PRO A 138 6.65 -10.52 7.09
N LEU A 139 7.29 -11.43 6.37
CA LEU A 139 6.65 -12.66 5.90
C LEU A 139 6.04 -13.47 7.04
N LEU A 140 6.74 -13.61 8.17
CA LEU A 140 6.29 -14.40 9.30
C LEU A 140 5.24 -13.67 10.14
N HIS A 141 5.32 -12.34 10.18
CA HIS A 141 4.27 -11.50 10.76
C HIS A 141 2.95 -11.66 9.99
N GLU A 142 2.97 -11.48 8.67
CA GLU A 142 1.83 -11.72 7.77
C GLU A 142 1.26 -13.13 7.92
N ARG A 143 2.14 -14.13 7.98
CA ARG A 143 1.76 -15.52 8.19
C ARG A 143 0.95 -15.72 9.46
N GLY A 144 1.31 -15.05 10.56
CA GLY A 144 0.58 -15.13 11.83
C GLY A 144 -0.88 -14.68 11.69
N PHE A 145 -1.13 -13.57 10.98
CA PHE A 145 -2.47 -13.07 10.71
C PHE A 145 -3.24 -13.95 9.72
N TYR A 146 -2.57 -14.40 8.67
CA TYR A 146 -3.16 -15.32 7.70
C TYR A 146 -3.62 -16.63 8.37
N GLU A 147 -2.74 -17.30 9.11
CA GLU A 147 -3.06 -18.55 9.81
C GLU A 147 -4.18 -18.34 10.82
N GLY A 148 -4.16 -17.21 11.54
CA GLY A 148 -5.19 -16.87 12.51
C GLY A 148 -6.57 -16.67 11.87
N LEU A 149 -6.67 -15.87 10.81
CA LEU A 149 -7.92 -15.66 10.08
C LEU A 149 -8.43 -16.95 9.42
N ARG A 150 -7.53 -17.76 8.85
CA ARG A 150 -7.89 -19.07 8.28
C ARG A 150 -8.44 -20.03 9.33
N ALA A 151 -7.90 -20.00 10.53
CA ALA A 151 -8.39 -20.83 11.64
C ALA A 151 -9.80 -20.43 12.11
N GLU A 152 -10.17 -19.15 11.94
CA GLU A 152 -11.54 -18.66 12.20
C GLU A 152 -12.50 -18.92 11.01
N GLY A 153 -12.03 -19.53 9.91
CA GLY A 153 -12.84 -19.89 8.75
C GLY A 153 -12.84 -18.88 7.61
N GLU A 154 -12.09 -17.78 7.69
CA GLU A 154 -12.00 -16.81 6.62
C GLU A 154 -11.30 -17.42 5.39
N GLN A 155 -11.93 -17.32 4.23
CA GLN A 155 -11.41 -17.89 2.98
C GLN A 155 -10.57 -16.89 2.19
N GLU A 156 -10.96 -15.62 2.21
CA GLU A 156 -10.30 -14.53 1.52
C GLU A 156 -9.57 -13.68 2.56
N VAL A 157 -8.24 -13.81 2.62
CA VAL A 157 -7.40 -13.10 3.57
C VAL A 157 -6.50 -12.13 2.82
N ILE A 158 -6.59 -10.87 3.18
CA ILE A 158 -5.68 -9.81 2.71
C ILE A 158 -5.27 -8.95 3.90
N THR A 159 -3.98 -8.62 3.96
CA THR A 159 -3.41 -7.67 4.92
C THR A 159 -2.65 -6.57 4.18
N LEU A 160 -2.74 -5.33 4.64
CA LEU A 160 -1.94 -4.23 4.11
C LEU A 160 -0.60 -4.17 4.85
N CYS A 161 0.51 -4.32 4.14
CA CYS A 161 1.84 -4.47 4.73
C CYS A 161 2.80 -3.42 4.20
N ARG A 162 3.60 -2.79 5.09
CA ARG A 162 4.64 -1.83 4.68
C ARG A 162 5.87 -2.49 4.09
N SER A 163 6.09 -3.73 4.43
CA SER A 163 7.22 -4.52 3.96
C SER A 163 6.79 -5.95 3.64
N ALA A 164 7.60 -6.64 2.86
CA ALA A 164 7.35 -8.01 2.44
C ALA A 164 8.67 -8.74 2.17
N TRP A 165 8.61 -10.04 2.07
CA TRP A 165 9.70 -10.88 1.62
C TRP A 165 9.22 -11.86 0.56
N ALA A 166 10.15 -12.49 -0.15
CA ALA A 166 9.81 -13.52 -1.13
C ALA A 166 8.92 -14.61 -0.51
N GLY A 167 7.69 -14.73 -0.99
CA GLY A 167 6.69 -15.65 -0.44
C GLY A 167 5.54 -14.97 0.31
N SER A 168 5.60 -13.66 0.61
CA SER A 168 4.54 -12.91 1.29
C SER A 168 3.18 -12.98 0.56
N GLN A 169 3.19 -13.08 -0.77
CA GLN A 169 1.96 -13.26 -1.55
C GLN A 169 1.15 -14.50 -1.14
N ARG A 170 1.78 -15.53 -0.53
CA ARG A 170 1.10 -16.74 -0.01
C ARG A 170 0.20 -16.44 1.17
N TYR A 171 0.46 -15.35 1.86
CA TYR A 171 -0.24 -14.93 3.08
C TYR A 171 -1.12 -13.70 2.86
N GLY A 172 -1.44 -13.39 1.60
CA GLY A 172 -2.36 -12.31 1.26
C GLY A 172 -1.79 -10.91 1.45
N ALA A 173 -0.47 -10.77 1.35
CA ALA A 173 0.18 -9.47 1.49
C ALA A 173 -0.19 -8.52 0.34
N ALA A 174 -0.77 -7.38 0.69
CA ALA A 174 -0.92 -6.22 -0.15
C ALA A 174 0.07 -5.15 0.32
N VAL A 175 0.95 -4.68 -0.56
CA VAL A 175 2.12 -3.90 -0.15
C VAL A 175 2.01 -2.47 -0.61
N TRP A 176 2.38 -1.53 0.27
CA TRP A 176 2.61 -0.13 -0.11
C TRP A 176 4.07 0.27 0.16
N SER A 177 4.47 1.37 -0.44
CA SER A 177 5.88 1.81 -0.47
C SER A 177 6.40 2.49 0.82
N GLY A 178 5.60 2.51 1.88
CA GLY A 178 5.97 3.19 3.14
C GLY A 178 5.80 4.71 3.09
N ASP A 179 6.45 5.39 4.01
CA ASP A 179 6.31 6.82 4.29
C ASP A 179 7.18 7.64 3.33
N ILE A 180 6.68 7.88 2.13
CA ILE A 180 7.39 8.57 1.05
C ILE A 180 7.09 10.06 1.00
N PRO A 181 8.03 10.92 0.52
CA PRO A 181 7.78 12.36 0.35
C PRO A 181 6.70 12.66 -0.69
N SER A 182 5.99 13.77 -0.50
CA SER A 182 5.00 14.29 -1.45
C SER A 182 5.68 15.07 -2.58
N THR A 183 6.36 14.36 -3.49
CA THR A 183 7.10 14.94 -4.61
C THR A 183 6.87 14.18 -5.92
N PHE A 184 7.13 14.82 -7.06
CA PHE A 184 7.08 14.16 -8.37
C PHE A 184 8.17 13.10 -8.53
N GLU A 185 9.35 13.29 -7.93
CA GLU A 185 10.42 12.30 -7.89
C GLU A 185 9.97 11.02 -7.16
N SER A 186 9.25 11.19 -6.04
CA SER A 186 8.64 10.06 -5.35
C SER A 186 7.61 9.36 -6.24
N LEU A 187 6.71 10.10 -6.89
CA LEU A 187 5.72 9.53 -7.82
C LEU A 187 6.39 8.72 -8.93
N GLN A 188 7.46 9.24 -9.54
CA GLN A 188 8.23 8.54 -10.56
C GLN A 188 8.83 7.24 -10.02
N ALA A 189 9.41 7.29 -8.81
CA ALA A 189 9.97 6.10 -8.17
C ALA A 189 8.90 5.03 -7.89
N GLN A 190 7.65 5.44 -7.56
CA GLN A 190 6.57 4.50 -7.28
C GLN A 190 6.09 3.73 -8.51
N VAL A 191 6.13 4.32 -9.69
CA VAL A 191 5.81 3.58 -10.93
C VAL A 191 6.78 2.42 -11.09
N ARG A 192 8.09 2.67 -11.01
CA ARG A 192 9.15 1.65 -11.13
C ARG A 192 9.05 0.60 -10.01
N ALA A 193 8.82 1.04 -8.77
CA ALA A 193 8.69 0.15 -7.62
C ALA A 193 7.51 -0.81 -7.78
N GLY A 194 6.34 -0.30 -8.23
CA GLY A 194 5.15 -1.12 -8.46
C GLY A 194 5.35 -2.16 -9.56
N LEU A 195 6.06 -1.81 -10.64
CA LEU A 195 6.43 -2.76 -11.69
C LEU A 195 7.38 -3.84 -11.17
N SER A 196 8.40 -3.43 -10.41
CA SER A 196 9.43 -4.35 -9.88
C SER A 196 8.87 -5.33 -8.87
N ILE A 197 8.00 -4.88 -7.95
CA ILE A 197 7.40 -5.75 -6.93
C ILE A 197 6.41 -6.73 -7.56
N GLY A 198 5.65 -6.29 -8.58
CA GLY A 198 4.77 -7.16 -9.36
C GLY A 198 5.53 -8.29 -10.04
N LEU A 199 6.69 -7.98 -10.69
CA LEU A 199 7.58 -8.98 -11.27
C LEU A 199 8.22 -9.91 -10.24
N SER A 200 8.40 -9.43 -9.00
CA SER A 200 8.90 -10.24 -7.89
C SER A 200 7.85 -11.21 -7.30
N GLY A 201 6.64 -11.23 -7.88
CA GLY A 201 5.56 -12.15 -7.49
C GLY A 201 4.67 -11.61 -6.39
N ILE A 202 4.75 -10.34 -6.02
CA ILE A 202 3.86 -9.66 -5.07
C ILE A 202 3.00 -8.65 -5.87
N PRO A 203 1.89 -9.10 -6.48
CA PRO A 203 1.17 -8.32 -7.47
C PRO A 203 0.21 -7.27 -6.88
N TRP A 204 -0.08 -7.35 -5.57
CA TRP A 204 -1.03 -6.47 -4.91
C TRP A 204 -0.31 -5.26 -4.33
N TRP A 205 -0.22 -4.23 -5.15
CA TRP A 205 0.54 -3.02 -4.92
C TRP A 205 -0.36 -1.81 -4.75
N THR A 206 0.07 -0.90 -3.90
CA THR A 206 -0.46 0.45 -3.78
C THR A 206 0.63 1.43 -3.35
N THR A 207 0.28 2.70 -3.27
CA THR A 207 1.09 3.76 -2.67
C THR A 207 0.22 4.61 -1.76
N ASP A 208 0.82 5.47 -0.98
CA ASP A 208 0.14 6.61 -0.37
C ASP A 208 -0.10 7.64 -1.46
N ILE A 209 -1.34 7.75 -1.96
CA ILE A 209 -1.66 8.71 -3.02
C ILE A 209 -1.39 10.13 -2.51
N GLY A 210 -0.51 10.83 -3.23
CA GLY A 210 -0.03 12.16 -2.89
C GLY A 210 1.26 12.17 -2.05
N GLY A 211 1.85 11.01 -1.76
CA GLY A 211 2.95 10.85 -0.81
C GLY A 211 2.46 10.88 0.64
N PHE A 212 3.30 10.47 1.59
CA PHE A 212 2.97 10.45 3.01
C PHE A 212 3.36 11.76 3.70
N PHE A 213 4.61 12.24 3.51
CA PHE A 213 5.12 13.44 4.18
C PHE A 213 5.03 14.71 3.35
N ASP A 214 4.87 15.84 4.02
CA ASP A 214 5.08 17.21 3.53
C ASP A 214 4.11 17.68 2.43
N GLY A 215 2.96 17.03 2.28
CA GLY A 215 1.92 17.44 1.32
C GLY A 215 1.19 18.71 1.79
N ASP A 216 1.61 19.91 1.32
CA ASP A 216 0.93 21.17 1.65
C ASP A 216 -0.21 21.45 0.66
N VAL A 217 -1.44 21.23 1.11
CA VAL A 217 -2.68 21.38 0.30
C VAL A 217 -2.91 22.81 -0.21
N ARG A 218 -2.21 23.81 0.33
CA ARG A 218 -2.31 25.22 -0.08
C ARG A 218 -1.51 25.53 -1.35
N THR A 219 -0.52 24.70 -1.70
CA THR A 219 0.40 24.94 -2.80
C THR A 219 -0.15 24.41 -4.13
N ALA A 220 0.09 25.14 -5.21
CA ALA A 220 -0.23 24.67 -6.56
C ALA A 220 0.54 23.39 -6.92
N TYR A 221 1.78 23.26 -6.45
CA TYR A 221 2.60 22.08 -6.63
C TYR A 221 1.91 20.82 -6.10
N PHE A 222 1.46 20.86 -4.83
CA PHE A 222 0.80 19.68 -4.24
C PHE A 222 -0.55 19.38 -4.86
N ARG A 223 -1.32 20.41 -5.24
CA ARG A 223 -2.62 20.22 -5.92
C ARG A 223 -2.47 19.55 -7.28
N GLU A 224 -1.42 19.87 -8.04
CA GLU A 224 -1.11 19.15 -9.27
C GLU A 224 -0.60 17.74 -8.96
N LEU A 225 0.33 17.58 -8.01
CA LEU A 225 0.87 16.29 -7.60
C LEU A 225 -0.21 15.30 -7.20
N ILE A 226 -1.17 15.73 -6.35
CA ILE A 226 -2.23 14.83 -5.88
C ILE A 226 -3.12 14.36 -7.04
N VAL A 227 -3.45 15.25 -7.99
CA VAL A 227 -4.20 14.88 -9.20
C VAL A 227 -3.43 13.85 -10.04
N ARG A 228 -2.14 14.10 -10.32
CA ARG A 228 -1.29 13.18 -11.09
C ARG A 228 -1.13 11.83 -10.38
N TRP A 229 -1.08 11.85 -9.04
CA TRP A 229 -1.01 10.62 -8.27
C TRP A 229 -2.32 9.83 -8.26
N PHE A 230 -3.47 10.51 -8.20
CA PHE A 230 -4.77 9.87 -8.40
C PHE A 230 -4.91 9.24 -9.78
N GLN A 231 -4.42 9.93 -10.82
CA GLN A 231 -4.40 9.41 -12.20
C GLN A 231 -3.53 8.14 -12.35
N TYR A 232 -2.41 8.08 -11.65
CA TYR A 232 -1.61 6.85 -11.55
C TYR A 232 -2.34 5.79 -10.70
N GLY A 233 -2.80 6.18 -9.51
CA GLY A 233 -3.39 5.29 -8.52
C GLY A 233 -4.63 4.53 -9.03
N VAL A 234 -5.43 5.14 -9.90
CA VAL A 234 -6.63 4.49 -10.45
C VAL A 234 -6.31 3.20 -11.23
N TYR A 235 -5.09 3.11 -11.76
CA TYR A 235 -4.56 1.95 -12.47
C TYR A 235 -3.57 1.13 -11.62
N CYS A 236 -3.51 1.37 -10.31
CA CYS A 236 -2.84 0.45 -9.38
C CYS A 236 -3.78 -0.69 -8.98
N PRO A 237 -3.25 -1.87 -8.63
CA PRO A 237 -4.07 -2.97 -8.10
C PRO A 237 -4.95 -2.54 -6.94
N LEU A 238 -4.41 -1.80 -5.98
CA LEU A 238 -5.14 -1.18 -4.88
C LEU A 238 -5.14 0.34 -5.03
N PHE A 239 -6.23 0.98 -4.64
CA PHE A 239 -6.44 2.42 -4.77
C PHE A 239 -6.67 3.01 -3.38
N ARG A 240 -5.68 3.74 -2.85
CA ARG A 240 -5.66 4.15 -1.44
C ARG A 240 -5.15 5.57 -1.29
N LEU A 241 -5.96 6.43 -0.66
CA LEU A 241 -5.56 7.76 -0.22
C LEU A 241 -5.05 7.69 1.23
N HIS A 242 -3.82 8.13 1.45
CA HIS A 242 -3.21 8.21 2.77
C HIS A 242 -2.08 9.23 2.81
N GLY A 243 -1.79 9.79 3.98
CA GLY A 243 -0.65 10.68 4.21
C GLY A 243 -0.93 11.77 5.23
N ILE A 244 0.13 12.40 5.71
CA ILE A 244 0.09 13.58 6.58
C ILE A 244 0.06 14.82 5.70
N ARG A 245 -0.94 15.68 5.89
CA ARG A 245 -1.09 16.93 5.13
C ARG A 245 -0.76 18.14 5.98
N LEU A 246 -0.29 19.19 5.31
CA LEU A 246 -0.04 20.50 5.91
C LEU A 246 -1.14 21.49 5.48
N PRO A 247 -1.53 22.45 6.36
CA PRO A 247 -1.05 22.61 7.73
C PRO A 247 -1.53 21.49 8.67
N MET A 248 -0.72 21.15 9.65
CA MET A 248 -1.10 20.18 10.68
C MET A 248 -2.32 20.66 11.45
N ALA A 249 -3.25 19.76 11.72
CA ALA A 249 -4.38 20.04 12.61
C ALA A 249 -3.89 20.32 14.03
N GLU A 250 -4.54 21.28 14.72
CA GLU A 250 -4.30 21.55 16.14
C GLU A 250 -5.05 20.49 16.99
N GLY A 251 -4.44 20.04 18.08
CA GLY A 251 -5.10 19.17 19.04
C GLY A 251 -4.28 17.97 19.51
N ARG A 252 -4.95 17.05 20.20
CA ARG A 252 -4.36 15.78 20.65
C ARG A 252 -4.12 14.85 19.45
N GLY A 253 -2.90 14.40 19.34
CA GLY A 253 -2.46 13.57 18.24
C GLY A 253 -2.14 14.42 17.00
N ARG A 254 -0.98 14.21 16.42
CA ARG A 254 -0.54 14.88 15.20
C ARG A 254 -1.05 14.10 13.99
N SER A 255 -2.34 14.21 13.71
CA SER A 255 -2.97 13.48 12.60
C SER A 255 -2.78 14.11 11.22
N GLY A 256 -2.06 15.24 11.12
CA GLY A 256 -1.97 16.01 9.88
C GLY A 256 -3.17 16.93 9.66
N GLY A 257 -3.19 17.60 8.52
CA GLY A 257 -4.34 18.37 8.03
C GLY A 257 -5.31 17.50 7.25
N ASP A 258 -6.39 18.15 6.75
CA ASP A 258 -7.45 17.50 5.97
C ASP A 258 -6.90 16.77 4.75
N ASN A 259 -7.33 15.54 4.54
CA ASN A 259 -6.86 14.65 3.46
C ASN A 259 -8.03 14.04 2.66
N GLU A 260 -9.22 14.55 2.82
CA GLU A 260 -10.37 14.17 2.02
C GLU A 260 -10.26 14.76 0.62
N VAL A 261 -10.82 14.09 -0.37
CA VAL A 261 -10.68 14.48 -1.79
C VAL A 261 -11.17 15.89 -2.12
N TRP A 262 -12.06 16.46 -1.32
CA TRP A 262 -12.54 17.83 -1.44
C TRP A 262 -11.64 18.89 -0.79
N SER A 263 -10.60 18.46 -0.05
CA SER A 263 -9.70 19.38 0.67
C SER A 263 -8.61 19.98 -0.22
N PHE A 264 -8.47 19.50 -1.47
CA PHE A 264 -7.40 19.88 -2.38
C PHE A 264 -7.77 21.04 -3.33
N GLY A 265 -8.93 21.67 -3.13
CA GLY A 265 -9.49 22.74 -3.98
C GLY A 265 -10.42 22.22 -5.08
N GLU A 266 -11.27 23.12 -5.59
CA GLU A 266 -12.38 22.76 -6.48
C GLU A 266 -11.94 22.10 -7.78
N GLU A 267 -10.88 22.61 -8.43
CA GLU A 267 -10.35 22.03 -9.68
C GLU A 267 -9.82 20.61 -9.45
N ALA A 268 -8.99 20.41 -8.43
CA ALA A 268 -8.49 19.08 -8.10
C ALA A 268 -9.63 18.13 -7.71
N TYR A 269 -10.59 18.60 -6.92
CA TYR A 269 -11.76 17.81 -6.54
C TYR A 269 -12.59 17.35 -7.73
N ALA A 270 -12.86 18.26 -8.69
CA ALA A 270 -13.63 17.90 -9.89
C ALA A 270 -12.95 16.76 -10.68
N ILE A 271 -11.62 16.87 -10.87
CA ILE A 271 -10.85 15.87 -11.59
C ILE A 271 -10.79 14.54 -10.79
N ILE A 272 -10.50 14.60 -9.49
CA ILE A 272 -10.41 13.40 -8.64
C ILE A 272 -11.76 12.67 -8.58
N LYS A 273 -12.87 13.41 -8.51
CA LYS A 273 -14.22 12.83 -8.54
C LYS A 273 -14.43 11.97 -9.79
N ASP A 274 -14.05 12.45 -10.97
CA ASP A 274 -14.17 11.70 -12.22
C ASP A 274 -13.29 10.44 -12.22
N ILE A 275 -12.10 10.53 -11.62
CA ILE A 275 -11.19 9.38 -11.42
C ILE A 275 -11.81 8.33 -10.48
N LEU A 276 -12.47 8.76 -9.39
CA LEU A 276 -13.18 7.85 -8.49
C LEU A 276 -14.29 7.08 -9.24
N PHE A 277 -15.08 7.76 -10.05
CA PHE A 277 -16.09 7.09 -10.88
C PHE A 277 -15.47 6.19 -11.97
N LEU A 278 -14.32 6.56 -12.52
CA LEU A 278 -13.58 5.69 -13.42
C LEU A 278 -13.16 4.40 -12.72
N ARG A 279 -12.65 4.49 -11.48
CA ARG A 279 -12.28 3.31 -10.67
C ARG A 279 -13.46 2.35 -10.50
N GLU A 280 -14.66 2.89 -10.23
CA GLU A 280 -15.86 2.06 -10.10
C GLU A 280 -16.24 1.37 -11.42
N ARG A 281 -16.14 2.07 -12.56
CA ARG A 281 -16.37 1.45 -13.88
C ARG A 281 -15.36 0.37 -14.20
N LEU A 282 -14.10 0.54 -13.77
CA LEU A 282 -13.04 -0.46 -13.94
C LEU A 282 -13.16 -1.64 -12.97
N ARG A 283 -14.00 -1.59 -11.95
CA ARG A 283 -14.10 -2.63 -10.90
C ARG A 283 -14.18 -4.06 -11.47
N PRO A 284 -15.05 -4.38 -12.44
CA PRO A 284 -15.13 -5.76 -12.97
C PRO A 284 -13.81 -6.19 -13.62
N TYR A 285 -13.17 -5.29 -14.37
CA TYR A 285 -11.88 -5.55 -15.01
C TYR A 285 -10.77 -5.77 -13.97
N ILE A 286 -10.70 -4.90 -12.96
CA ILE A 286 -9.74 -4.98 -11.86
C ILE A 286 -9.90 -6.32 -11.12
N MET A 287 -11.13 -6.68 -10.75
CA MET A 287 -11.40 -7.93 -10.04
C MET A 287 -10.94 -9.15 -10.84
N GLU A 288 -11.15 -9.16 -12.17
CA GLU A 288 -10.65 -10.24 -13.02
C GLU A 288 -9.09 -10.27 -13.05
N GLN A 289 -8.43 -9.11 -13.16
CA GLN A 289 -6.96 -9.07 -13.14
C GLN A 289 -6.42 -9.53 -11.77
N MET A 290 -7.06 -9.16 -10.66
CA MET A 290 -6.67 -9.61 -9.32
C MET A 290 -6.90 -11.12 -9.15
N ARG A 291 -8.00 -11.66 -9.70
CA ARG A 291 -8.23 -13.10 -9.74
C ARG A 291 -7.15 -13.84 -10.54
N LEU A 292 -6.76 -13.31 -11.70
CA LEU A 292 -5.66 -13.86 -12.50
C LEU A 292 -4.32 -13.79 -11.76
N ALA A 293 -4.07 -12.74 -11.00
CA ALA A 293 -2.90 -12.64 -10.13
C ALA A 293 -2.86 -13.79 -9.10
N SER A 294 -3.99 -14.08 -8.45
CA SER A 294 -4.07 -15.18 -7.47
C SER A 294 -3.85 -16.57 -8.07
N ILE A 295 -4.40 -16.85 -9.24
CA ILE A 295 -4.40 -18.22 -9.81
C ILE A 295 -3.25 -18.50 -10.79
N ARG A 296 -2.67 -17.45 -11.38
CA ARG A 296 -1.60 -17.55 -12.41
C ARG A 296 -0.32 -16.84 -12.03
N GLY A 297 -0.32 -16.01 -10.98
CA GLY A 297 0.80 -15.13 -10.64
C GLY A 297 1.01 -13.96 -11.61
N THR A 298 0.07 -13.70 -12.53
CA THR A 298 0.19 -12.63 -13.52
C THR A 298 -0.09 -11.29 -12.85
N PRO A 299 0.88 -10.35 -12.76
CA PRO A 299 0.64 -9.08 -12.11
C PRO A 299 -0.35 -8.21 -12.90
N PRO A 300 -1.33 -7.56 -12.24
CA PRO A 300 -2.24 -6.63 -12.90
C PRO A 300 -1.53 -5.43 -13.51
N MET A 301 -0.57 -4.86 -12.79
CA MET A 301 0.31 -3.78 -13.23
C MET A 301 1.66 -4.39 -13.63
N ARG A 302 2.08 -4.21 -14.89
CA ARG A 302 3.27 -4.87 -15.40
C ARG A 302 3.99 -4.07 -16.49
N PRO A 303 5.33 -4.19 -16.59
CA PRO A 303 6.09 -3.47 -17.62
C PRO A 303 5.71 -3.93 -19.03
N LEU A 304 5.95 -3.09 -20.02
CA LEU A 304 5.57 -3.36 -21.41
C LEU A 304 6.19 -4.66 -21.95
N PHE A 305 7.43 -4.95 -21.60
CA PHE A 305 8.13 -6.15 -22.03
C PHE A 305 7.53 -7.47 -21.50
N PHE A 306 6.65 -7.41 -20.50
CA PHE A 306 5.98 -8.59 -19.96
C PHE A 306 5.11 -9.26 -21.05
N ASP A 307 4.34 -8.45 -21.80
CA ASP A 307 3.48 -8.93 -22.90
C ASP A 307 4.14 -8.76 -24.28
N PHE A 308 5.14 -7.89 -24.42
CA PHE A 308 5.80 -7.56 -25.70
C PHE A 308 7.28 -7.90 -25.66
N ARG A 309 7.61 -9.18 -25.45
CA ARG A 309 9.00 -9.67 -25.25
C ARG A 309 9.90 -9.48 -26.48
N ASP A 310 9.30 -9.58 -27.67
CA ASP A 310 10.02 -9.51 -28.94
C ASP A 310 10.10 -8.09 -29.51
N ASP A 311 9.60 -7.11 -28.76
CA ASP A 311 9.68 -5.70 -29.12
C ASP A 311 10.84 -5.01 -28.37
N PRO A 312 11.98 -4.74 -29.05
CA PRO A 312 13.13 -4.12 -28.40
C PRO A 312 12.85 -2.70 -27.90
N GLY A 313 11.86 -2.00 -28.46
CA GLY A 313 11.43 -0.68 -28.00
C GLY A 313 10.71 -0.71 -26.66
N ALA A 314 10.10 -1.84 -26.30
CA ALA A 314 9.39 -2.01 -25.02
C ALA A 314 10.34 -2.24 -23.82
N LEU A 315 11.56 -2.71 -24.05
CA LEU A 315 12.51 -3.08 -23.00
C LEU A 315 12.99 -1.89 -22.14
N PRO A 316 13.36 -0.73 -22.71
CA PRO A 316 13.91 0.39 -21.95
C PRO A 316 12.83 1.27 -21.28
N VAL A 317 11.54 1.00 -21.54
CA VAL A 317 10.45 1.84 -21.06
C VAL A 317 10.14 1.50 -19.59
N GLU A 318 10.41 2.43 -18.69
CA GLU A 318 10.25 2.23 -17.23
C GLU A 318 9.21 3.12 -16.57
N ASP A 319 8.60 4.03 -17.32
CA ASP A 319 7.65 5.04 -16.86
C ASP A 319 6.24 4.89 -17.50
N GLU A 320 6.04 3.76 -18.17
CA GLU A 320 4.76 3.31 -18.72
C GLU A 320 4.52 1.85 -18.35
N PHE A 321 3.27 1.46 -18.32
CA PHE A 321 2.94 0.09 -17.96
C PHE A 321 1.63 -0.38 -18.58
N LEU A 322 1.46 -1.71 -18.61
CA LEU A 322 0.18 -2.31 -18.89
C LEU A 322 -0.58 -2.56 -17.59
N PHE A 323 -1.83 -2.15 -17.55
CA PHE A 323 -2.79 -2.55 -16.52
C PHE A 323 -3.73 -3.61 -17.10
N GLY A 324 -3.50 -4.87 -16.73
CA GLY A 324 -4.02 -6.02 -17.44
C GLY A 324 -3.49 -6.09 -18.88
N PRO A 325 -4.08 -6.93 -19.76
CA PRO A 325 -3.64 -7.07 -21.14
C PRO A 325 -4.10 -5.94 -22.08
N ASP A 326 -5.08 -5.12 -21.65
CA ASP A 326 -5.85 -4.25 -22.54
C ASP A 326 -5.50 -2.78 -22.44
N ILE A 327 -4.95 -2.32 -21.30
CA ILE A 327 -4.79 -0.90 -21.00
C ILE A 327 -3.30 -0.57 -20.88
N LEU A 328 -2.79 0.30 -21.76
CA LEU A 328 -1.49 0.94 -21.60
C LEU A 328 -1.68 2.28 -20.91
N VAL A 329 -0.91 2.52 -19.85
CA VAL A 329 -0.96 3.72 -19.00
C VAL A 329 0.38 4.41 -19.02
N ALA A 330 0.39 5.70 -19.31
CA ALA A 330 1.61 6.53 -19.32
C ALA A 330 1.45 7.74 -18.38
N PRO A 331 1.78 7.59 -17.08
CA PRO A 331 1.60 8.66 -16.09
C PRO A 331 2.43 9.90 -16.43
N VAL A 332 1.89 11.08 -16.09
CA VAL A 332 2.65 12.35 -16.15
C VAL A 332 3.42 12.49 -14.85
N LEU A 333 4.74 12.52 -14.94
CA LEU A 333 5.67 12.38 -13.81
C LEU A 333 6.50 13.64 -13.54
N GLU A 334 6.17 14.76 -14.20
CA GLU A 334 6.86 16.04 -14.05
C GLU A 334 5.86 17.15 -13.72
N TYR A 335 6.24 18.03 -12.77
CA TYR A 335 5.42 19.19 -12.42
C TYR A 335 5.27 20.12 -13.60
N GLY A 336 4.05 20.58 -13.86
CA GLY A 336 3.74 21.52 -14.94
C GLY A 336 3.70 20.92 -16.34
N ALA A 337 4.05 19.64 -16.53
CA ALA A 337 3.94 19.00 -17.84
C ALA A 337 2.47 18.86 -18.28
N ARG A 338 2.22 19.12 -19.55
CA ARG A 338 0.89 19.02 -20.19
C ARG A 338 0.89 18.12 -21.42
N GLY A 339 1.95 17.35 -21.59
CA GLY A 339 2.13 16.33 -22.62
C GLY A 339 3.34 15.47 -22.29
N ARG A 340 3.45 14.33 -22.92
CA ARG A 340 4.62 13.45 -22.87
C ARG A 340 4.68 12.55 -24.07
N ASP A 341 5.85 12.05 -24.36
CA ASP A 341 6.02 10.98 -25.35
C ASP A 341 5.63 9.63 -24.73
N VAL A 342 4.98 8.78 -25.52
CA VAL A 342 4.49 7.45 -25.14
C VAL A 342 4.92 6.44 -26.16
N TYR A 343 5.51 5.34 -25.71
CA TYR A 343 5.83 4.21 -26.56
C TYR A 343 4.64 3.27 -26.71
N LEU A 344 4.20 3.05 -27.92
CA LEU A 344 3.13 2.10 -28.24
C LEU A 344 3.75 0.81 -28.76
N PRO A 345 3.76 -0.30 -27.98
CA PRO A 345 4.40 -1.55 -28.39
C PRO A 345 3.90 -2.10 -29.71
N GLY A 346 4.81 -2.72 -30.47
CA GLY A 346 4.57 -3.30 -31.79
C GLY A 346 3.70 -4.55 -31.76
N GLY A 347 3.29 -5.01 -32.96
CA GLY A 347 2.51 -6.24 -33.14
C GLY A 347 0.99 -6.09 -32.89
N THR A 348 0.52 -4.89 -32.58
CA THR A 348 -0.91 -4.58 -32.38
C THR A 348 -1.22 -3.13 -32.77
N GLN A 349 -2.49 -2.76 -32.74
CA GLN A 349 -2.94 -1.37 -32.81
C GLN A 349 -3.38 -0.88 -31.42
N TRP A 350 -3.28 0.42 -31.23
CA TRP A 350 -3.66 1.12 -30.01
C TRP A 350 -4.66 2.20 -30.30
N THR A 351 -5.63 2.38 -29.42
CA THR A 351 -6.63 3.44 -29.51
C THR A 351 -6.49 4.36 -28.31
N ASP A 352 -6.26 5.66 -28.54
CA ASP A 352 -6.32 6.66 -27.48
C ASP A 352 -7.69 6.64 -26.82
N ALA A 353 -7.73 6.45 -25.51
CA ALA A 353 -8.96 6.23 -24.76
C ALA A 353 -9.86 7.48 -24.68
N TYR A 354 -9.31 8.67 -24.86
CA TYR A 354 -10.05 9.94 -24.84
C TYR A 354 -10.54 10.38 -26.22
N THR A 355 -9.65 10.27 -27.23
CA THR A 355 -9.93 10.82 -28.56
C THR A 355 -10.52 9.79 -29.51
N GLY A 356 -10.29 8.50 -29.24
CA GLY A 356 -10.63 7.40 -30.15
C GLY A 356 -9.67 7.30 -31.36
N GLN A 357 -8.61 8.10 -31.39
CA GLN A 357 -7.60 8.03 -32.47
C GLN A 357 -6.86 6.69 -32.40
N ARG A 358 -6.66 6.09 -33.56
CA ARG A 358 -5.94 4.82 -33.69
C ARG A 358 -4.49 5.03 -34.14
N PHE A 359 -3.62 4.25 -33.55
CA PHE A 359 -2.18 4.25 -33.83
C PHE A 359 -1.71 2.82 -34.11
N LYS A 360 -0.80 2.67 -35.04
CA LYS A 360 -0.07 1.43 -35.20
C LYS A 360 0.98 1.32 -34.09
N GLY A 361 1.18 0.15 -33.51
CA GLY A 361 2.27 -0.07 -32.56
C GLY A 361 3.66 -0.07 -33.19
N GLY A 362 4.70 -0.10 -32.33
CA GLY A 362 6.12 -0.04 -32.71
C GLY A 362 6.62 1.39 -32.92
N GLN A 363 6.04 2.40 -32.26
CA GLN A 363 6.42 3.81 -32.42
C GLN A 363 6.21 4.63 -31.14
N TRP A 364 6.91 5.75 -31.07
CA TRP A 364 6.64 6.83 -30.11
C TRP A 364 5.58 7.78 -30.67
N VAL A 365 4.68 8.22 -29.81
CA VAL A 365 3.68 9.23 -30.12
C VAL A 365 3.70 10.32 -29.05
N HIS A 366 3.50 11.56 -29.42
CA HIS A 366 3.28 12.63 -28.45
C HIS A 366 1.82 12.63 -28.00
N ALA A 367 1.61 12.55 -26.68
CA ALA A 367 0.29 12.56 -26.07
C ALA A 367 0.08 13.86 -25.30
N GLU A 368 -0.95 14.62 -25.66
CA GLU A 368 -1.42 15.77 -24.87
C GLU A 368 -1.99 15.29 -23.54
N ALA A 369 -1.55 15.90 -22.45
CA ALA A 369 -1.93 15.53 -21.09
C ALA A 369 -2.25 16.78 -20.23
N PRO A 370 -3.31 17.54 -20.57
CA PRO A 370 -3.77 18.59 -19.67
C PRO A 370 -4.06 18.00 -18.27
N LEU A 371 -4.24 18.84 -17.25
CA LEU A 371 -4.27 18.37 -15.86
C LEU A 371 -5.33 17.28 -15.61
N GLU A 372 -6.47 17.37 -16.30
CA GLU A 372 -7.57 16.41 -16.18
C GLU A 372 -7.34 15.09 -16.91
N ARG A 373 -6.23 14.92 -17.64
CA ARG A 373 -5.97 13.72 -18.44
C ARG A 373 -4.65 13.05 -18.10
N ILE A 374 -4.67 11.73 -18.08
CA ILE A 374 -3.51 10.86 -18.13
C ILE A 374 -3.51 10.12 -19.47
N PRO A 375 -2.41 10.07 -20.24
CA PRO A 375 -2.36 9.30 -21.48
C PRO A 375 -2.66 7.81 -21.21
N VAL A 376 -3.70 7.31 -21.88
CA VAL A 376 -4.15 5.92 -21.80
C VAL A 376 -4.53 5.43 -23.18
N TYR A 377 -4.06 4.23 -23.53
CA TYR A 377 -4.36 3.59 -24.80
C TYR A 377 -4.96 2.21 -24.58
N LEU A 378 -5.98 1.90 -25.34
CA LEU A 378 -6.60 0.60 -25.37
C LEU A 378 -6.03 -0.25 -26.51
N ARG A 379 -5.63 -1.48 -26.16
CA ARG A 379 -5.14 -2.46 -27.13
C ARG A 379 -6.27 -2.87 -28.08
N GLU A 380 -5.94 -3.16 -29.32
CA GLU A 380 -6.86 -3.69 -30.31
C GLU A 380 -7.58 -4.94 -29.81
N GLY A 381 -8.91 -4.98 -29.99
CA GLY A 381 -9.76 -6.06 -29.49
C GLY A 381 -10.29 -5.83 -28.07
N SER A 382 -9.82 -4.83 -27.34
CA SER A 382 -10.39 -4.45 -26.04
C SER A 382 -11.85 -4.03 -26.18
N LYS A 383 -12.69 -4.49 -25.24
CA LYS A 383 -14.11 -4.11 -25.16
C LYS A 383 -14.37 -3.04 -24.10
N LEU A 384 -13.30 -2.50 -23.52
CA LEU A 384 -13.42 -1.50 -22.47
C LEU A 384 -13.83 -0.13 -23.04
N SER A 385 -14.67 0.57 -22.29
CA SER A 385 -15.00 1.98 -22.49
C SER A 385 -14.69 2.72 -21.20
N LEU A 386 -13.60 3.46 -21.17
CA LEU A 386 -13.11 4.11 -19.95
C LEU A 386 -13.86 5.43 -19.68
N TRP A 387 -14.17 6.16 -20.74
CA TRP A 387 -14.82 7.46 -20.67
C TRP A 387 -16.13 7.38 -21.46
N GLN A 388 -17.26 7.49 -20.78
CA GLN A 388 -18.55 7.67 -21.46
C GLN A 388 -18.61 9.14 -21.93
N ARG A 389 -18.81 9.34 -23.21
CA ARG A 389 -19.17 10.63 -23.77
C ARG A 389 -20.65 10.91 -23.54
#